data_284d296071017b2b59772c5f02a08e13
#
_entry.id   284d296071017b2b59772c5f02a08e13
#
_cell.length_a   1.000
_cell.length_b   1.000
_cell.length_c   1.000
_cell.angle_alpha   90.00
_cell.angle_beta   90.00
_cell.angle_gamma   90.00
#
_symmetry.space_group_name_H-M   'P 1'
#
loop_
_entity.id
_entity.type
_entity.pdbx_description
1 polymer ?
#
loop_
_entity_poly.entity_id
_entity_poly.type
_entity_poly.pdbx_seq_one_letter_code
_entity_poly.pdbx_strand_id
1 'polypeptide(L)'
;MAVDQELLENVKKMVASQLGKSEDEISPESSFIEDLGADSLDLVELIMSMEDEFGIEISDEDAESIVTVQDTINFITERKK
;
A
#
# COMPACT_ATOMS: atom_id res chain seq x y z
N MET A 1 -5.46 -11.10 14.77
CA MET A 1 -6.21 -11.38 13.54
C MET A 1 -5.27 -11.46 12.36
N ALA A 2 -5.42 -12.48 11.56
CA ALA A 2 -4.53 -12.66 10.43
C ALA A 2 -4.83 -11.62 9.34
N VAL A 3 -3.78 -11.25 8.62
CA VAL A 3 -3.93 -10.39 7.46
C VAL A 3 -4.67 -11.15 6.36
N ASP A 4 -5.55 -10.45 5.65
CA ASP A 4 -6.22 -11.03 4.50
C ASP A 4 -5.18 -11.31 3.42
N GLN A 5 -4.95 -12.59 3.13
CA GLN A 5 -3.93 -12.98 2.16
C GLN A 5 -4.20 -12.43 0.77
N GLU A 6 -5.46 -12.45 0.37
CA GLU A 6 -5.82 -11.94 -0.94
C GLU A 6 -5.54 -10.44 -1.04
N LEU A 7 -5.88 -9.71 0.00
CA LEU A 7 -5.62 -8.27 0.03
C LEU A 7 -4.12 -8.00 0.03
N LEU A 8 -3.38 -8.76 0.82
CA LEU A 8 -1.94 -8.62 0.86
C LEU A 8 -1.32 -8.83 -0.53
N GLU A 9 -1.76 -9.87 -1.22
CA GLU A 9 -1.22 -10.15 -2.55
C GLU A 9 -1.58 -9.05 -3.54
N ASN A 10 -2.81 -8.54 -3.47
CA ASN A 10 -3.22 -7.46 -4.36
C ASN A 10 -2.40 -6.20 -4.12
N VAL A 11 -2.17 -5.86 -2.85
CA VAL A 11 -1.38 -4.68 -2.51
C VAL A 11 0.07 -4.87 -2.97
N LYS A 12 0.63 -6.07 -2.77
CA LYS A 12 2.00 -6.33 -3.20
C LYS A 12 2.14 -6.19 -4.71
N LYS A 13 1.16 -6.67 -5.46
CA LYS A 13 1.20 -6.55 -6.91
C LYS A 13 1.15 -5.09 -7.35
N MET A 14 0.30 -4.30 -6.71
CA MET A 14 0.20 -2.89 -7.04
C MET A 14 1.49 -2.16 -6.73
N VAL A 15 2.07 -2.43 -5.56
CA VAL A 15 3.31 -1.80 -5.15
C VAL A 15 4.45 -2.20 -6.07
N ALA A 16 4.53 -3.48 -6.39
CA ALA A 16 5.58 -3.97 -7.27
C ALA A 16 5.50 -3.32 -8.64
N SER A 17 4.30 -3.23 -9.19
CA SER A 17 4.09 -2.63 -10.50
C SER A 17 4.43 -1.14 -10.49
N GLN A 18 3.99 -0.44 -9.46
CA GLN A 18 4.17 1.00 -9.35
C GLN A 18 5.64 1.38 -9.16
N LEU A 19 6.36 0.59 -8.37
CA LEU A 19 7.74 0.92 -8.02
C LEU A 19 8.78 0.15 -8.83
N GLY A 20 8.34 -0.71 -9.75
CA GLY A 20 9.26 -1.49 -10.55
C GLY A 20 10.04 -2.51 -9.76
N LYS A 21 9.40 -3.11 -8.75
CA LYS A 21 10.00 -4.12 -7.91
C LYS A 21 9.32 -5.45 -8.13
N SER A 22 9.98 -6.55 -7.70
CA SER A 22 9.31 -7.83 -7.71
C SER A 22 8.54 -8.01 -6.42
N GLU A 23 7.49 -8.83 -6.46
CA GLU A 23 6.67 -9.06 -5.27
C GLU A 23 7.48 -9.69 -4.14
N ASP A 24 8.51 -10.45 -4.49
CA ASP A 24 9.36 -11.10 -3.49
C ASP A 24 10.12 -10.09 -2.64
N GLU A 25 10.34 -8.89 -3.16
CA GLU A 25 11.07 -7.85 -2.45
C GLU A 25 10.17 -7.11 -1.47
N ILE A 26 8.87 -7.34 -1.52
CA ILE A 26 7.90 -6.58 -0.74
C ILE A 26 7.36 -7.45 0.37
N SER A 27 7.46 -6.96 1.61
CA SER A 27 6.91 -7.65 2.77
C SER A 27 5.98 -6.69 3.51
N PRO A 28 5.13 -7.22 4.42
CA PRO A 28 4.23 -6.35 5.18
C PRO A 28 4.97 -5.28 5.98
N GLU A 29 6.20 -5.57 6.39
CA GLU A 29 6.99 -4.64 7.21
C GLU A 29 7.77 -3.64 6.37
N SER A 30 7.76 -3.78 5.04
CA SER A 30 8.53 -2.89 4.17
C SER A 30 7.97 -1.47 4.23
N SER A 31 8.86 -0.51 4.45
CA SER A 31 8.52 0.90 4.34
C SER A 31 8.60 1.32 2.88
N PHE A 32 7.57 2.03 2.42
CA PHE A 32 7.56 2.44 1.02
C PHE A 32 8.76 3.30 0.66
N ILE A 33 9.13 4.20 1.54
CA ILE A 33 10.22 5.14 1.24
C ILE A 33 11.57 4.56 1.61
N GLU A 34 11.70 4.01 2.82
CA GLU A 34 12.99 3.55 3.31
C GLU A 34 13.42 2.23 2.72
N ASP A 35 12.50 1.30 2.62
CA ASP A 35 12.84 -0.05 2.16
C ASP A 35 12.64 -0.24 0.68
N LEU A 36 11.64 0.39 0.11
CA LEU A 36 11.29 0.19 -1.29
C LEU A 36 11.75 1.35 -2.19
N GLY A 37 12.27 2.40 -1.59
CA GLY A 37 12.86 3.48 -2.36
C GLY A 37 11.86 4.39 -3.07
N ALA A 38 10.61 4.40 -2.64
CA ALA A 38 9.63 5.29 -3.23
C ALA A 38 9.87 6.72 -2.77
N ASP A 39 9.64 7.68 -3.67
CA ASP A 39 9.66 9.07 -3.24
C ASP A 39 8.22 9.53 -3.02
N SER A 40 8.06 10.82 -2.65
CA SER A 40 6.74 11.35 -2.33
C SER A 40 5.76 11.22 -3.48
N LEU A 41 6.24 11.44 -4.69
CA LEU A 41 5.36 11.37 -5.86
C LEU A 41 4.93 9.93 -6.13
N ASP A 42 5.87 8.99 -6.00
CA ASP A 42 5.54 7.58 -6.17
C ASP A 42 4.47 7.16 -5.17
N LEU A 43 4.60 7.63 -3.94
CA LEU A 43 3.65 7.29 -2.90
C LEU A 43 2.26 7.85 -3.20
N VAL A 44 2.20 9.09 -3.68
CA VAL A 44 0.94 9.72 -4.04
C VAL A 44 0.25 8.92 -5.16
N GLU A 45 1.00 8.54 -6.17
CA GLU A 45 0.44 7.77 -7.28
C GLU A 45 -0.04 6.40 -6.81
N LEU A 46 0.71 5.78 -5.91
CA LEU A 46 0.32 4.49 -5.36
C LEU A 46 -0.98 4.60 -4.58
N ILE A 47 -1.10 5.66 -3.78
CA ILE A 47 -2.32 5.88 -3.00
C ILE A 47 -3.52 6.10 -3.92
N MET A 48 -3.35 6.86 -4.99
CA MET A 48 -4.43 7.08 -5.95
C MET A 48 -4.85 5.78 -6.61
N SER A 49 -3.88 4.93 -6.95
CA SER A 49 -4.18 3.63 -7.53
C SER A 49 -4.97 2.76 -6.56
N MET A 50 -4.63 2.82 -5.28
CA MET A 50 -5.34 2.06 -4.27
C MET A 50 -6.78 2.55 -4.10
N GLU A 51 -6.98 3.86 -4.18
CA GLU A 51 -8.32 4.41 -4.10
C GLU A 51 -9.20 3.87 -5.24
N ASP A 52 -8.63 3.84 -6.45
CA ASP A 52 -9.36 3.33 -7.61
C ASP A 52 -9.63 1.84 -7.50
N GLU A 53 -8.59 1.09 -7.10
CA GLU A 53 -8.68 -0.36 -7.09
C GLU A 53 -9.66 -0.87 -6.05
N PHE A 54 -9.69 -0.24 -4.89
CA PHE A 54 -10.49 -0.73 -3.77
C PHE A 54 -11.75 0.11 -3.52
N GLY A 55 -11.94 1.17 -4.29
CA GLY A 55 -13.12 2.00 -4.15
C GLY A 55 -13.22 2.71 -2.81
N ILE A 56 -12.11 3.18 -2.29
CA ILE A 56 -12.06 3.88 -1.02
C ILE A 56 -11.48 5.26 -1.19
N GLU A 57 -11.64 6.11 -0.18
CA GLU A 57 -11.05 7.43 -0.16
C GLU A 57 -9.95 7.48 0.90
N ILE A 58 -8.82 8.06 0.54
CA ILE A 58 -7.68 8.21 1.44
C ILE A 58 -7.37 9.70 1.52
N SER A 59 -7.62 10.30 2.68
CA SER A 59 -7.33 11.72 2.88
C SER A 59 -5.82 11.93 3.00
N ASP A 60 -5.39 13.20 2.91
CA ASP A 60 -3.99 13.53 3.09
C ASP A 60 -3.48 13.09 4.45
N GLU A 61 -4.30 13.26 5.48
CA GLU A 61 -3.92 12.83 6.83
C GLU A 61 -3.76 11.32 6.91
N ASP A 62 -4.68 10.61 6.28
CA ASP A 62 -4.60 9.15 6.25
C ASP A 62 -3.36 8.70 5.49
N ALA A 63 -3.05 9.39 4.40
CA ALA A 63 -1.88 9.05 3.60
C ALA A 63 -0.59 9.20 4.42
N GLU A 64 -0.54 10.18 5.30
CA GLU A 64 0.65 10.38 6.13
C GLU A 64 0.85 9.22 7.11
N SER A 65 -0.22 8.53 7.47
CA SER A 65 -0.14 7.39 8.37
C SER A 65 0.29 6.10 7.65
N ILE A 66 0.25 6.11 6.32
CA ILE A 66 0.59 4.93 5.54
C ILE A 66 2.08 4.94 5.27
N VAL A 67 2.83 4.23 6.11
CA VAL A 67 4.28 4.19 6.00
C VAL A 67 4.74 2.84 5.45
N THR A 68 4.10 1.76 5.88
CA THR A 68 4.47 0.40 5.46
C THR A 68 3.33 -0.25 4.70
N VAL A 69 3.66 -1.38 4.07
CA VAL A 69 2.64 -2.19 3.39
C VAL A 69 1.56 -2.61 4.38
N GLN A 70 1.96 -3.00 5.59
CA GLN A 70 1.01 -3.42 6.62
C GLN A 70 0.04 -2.29 6.97
N ASP A 71 0.56 -1.05 7.09
CA ASP A 71 -0.30 0.11 7.36
C ASP A 71 -1.37 0.25 6.30
N THR A 72 -0.97 0.06 5.04
CA THR A 72 -1.89 0.14 3.92
C THR A 72 -2.99 -0.90 4.03
N ILE A 73 -2.60 -2.14 4.34
CA ILE A 73 -3.56 -3.24 4.44
C ILE A 73 -4.52 -2.98 5.58
N ASN A 74 -4.02 -2.52 6.71
CA ASN A 74 -4.87 -2.20 7.85
C ASN A 74 -5.88 -1.12 7.50
N PHE A 75 -5.43 -0.09 6.81
CA PHE A 75 -6.29 1.00 6.40
C PHE A 75 -7.42 0.52 5.49
N ILE A 76 -7.05 -0.26 4.48
CA ILE A 76 -8.03 -0.76 3.52
C ILE A 76 -9.03 -1.68 4.22
N THR A 77 -8.54 -2.54 5.09
CA THR A 77 -9.41 -3.46 5.83
C THR A 77 -10.46 -2.70 6.62
N GLU A 78 -10.05 -1.62 7.28
CA GLU A 78 -10.99 -0.83 8.07
C GLU A 78 -12.01 -0.12 7.19
N ARG A 79 -11.57 0.38 6.04
CA ARG A 79 -12.47 1.14 5.16
C ARG A 79 -13.48 0.24 4.45
N LYS A 80 -13.14 -1.01 4.25
CA LYS A 80 -14.00 -1.93 3.52
C LYS A 80 -15.02 -2.64 4.39
N LYS A 81 -15.03 -2.38 5.66
CA LYS A 81 -16.01 -2.99 6.56
C LYS A 81 -17.43 -2.63 6.19
#